data_6ac8b91a28fd6677dc4c11fd47135e77
#
_entry.id   6ac8b91a28fd6677dc4c11fd47135e77
#
_cell.length_a   1.000
_cell.length_b   1.000
_cell.length_c   1.000
_cell.angle_alpha   90.00
_cell.angle_beta   90.00
_cell.angle_gamma   90.00
#
_symmetry.space_group_name_H-M   'P 1'
#
loop_
_entity.id
_entity.type
_entity.pdbx_description
1 polymer ?
#
loop_
_entity_poly.entity_id
_entity_poly.type
_entity_poly.pdbx_seq_one_letter_code
_entity_poly.pdbx_strand_id
1 'polypeptide(L)'
;GIAIKVIPMNDKGELLLDEYEKLFSDRTKIVSVTQVSNVLGTVNPVKEMIATAHAHGVPVLIDGAQSVPHMKVDMQDMDADFFAFSAHKIYGPTGVGVLYGKEEWLDRLPPYQGGGEMIQHVSFEKTTFNELPFKFEAGTPDYIGTTGLAKALDYVTGLGMDNITAYEHELTTYAMQRLKEIPDIRIFGEATHKSSVISFLVGNIHHFDMGTLLDRLGIAIRTGHHCAQPLMQRLGIEGTVRASFAVYNTKEEIDALVAGVERVSKMF
;
A
#
# COMPACT_ATOMS: atom_id res chain seq x y z
N GLY A 1 27.90 -5.29 -2.09
CA GLY A 1 26.70 -4.49 -1.99
C GLY A 1 25.48 -5.24 -2.56
N ILE A 2 24.29 -4.75 -2.29
CA ILE A 2 23.02 -5.28 -2.81
C ILE A 2 22.69 -4.54 -4.12
N ALA A 3 22.30 -5.27 -5.16
CA ALA A 3 21.74 -4.73 -6.40
C ALA A 3 20.22 -4.86 -6.38
N ILE A 4 19.53 -3.78 -6.72
CA ILE A 4 18.06 -3.77 -6.85
C ILE A 4 17.72 -3.98 -8.33
N LYS A 5 16.85 -4.95 -8.61
CA LYS A 5 16.21 -5.11 -9.90
C LYS A 5 14.74 -4.72 -9.78
N VAL A 6 14.26 -3.91 -10.70
CA VAL A 6 12.89 -3.40 -10.69
C VAL A 6 12.04 -4.23 -11.63
N ILE A 7 10.89 -4.70 -11.14
CA ILE A 7 9.90 -5.40 -11.97
C ILE A 7 9.26 -4.35 -12.89
N PRO A 8 9.34 -4.52 -14.22
CA PRO A 8 8.75 -3.55 -15.13
C PRO A 8 7.23 -3.61 -15.10
N MET A 9 6.60 -2.49 -15.48
CA MET A 9 5.16 -2.36 -15.60
C MET A 9 4.75 -1.82 -16.96
N ASN A 10 3.53 -2.14 -17.39
CA ASN A 10 2.90 -1.58 -18.57
C ASN A 10 2.33 -0.16 -18.32
N ASP A 11 1.78 0.47 -19.36
CA ASP A 11 1.22 1.82 -19.25
C ASP A 11 -0.10 1.89 -18.47
N LYS A 12 -0.76 0.74 -18.24
CA LYS A 12 -1.92 0.63 -17.33
C LYS A 12 -1.52 0.56 -15.86
N GLY A 13 -0.21 0.40 -15.57
CA GLY A 13 0.31 0.26 -14.22
C GLY A 13 0.26 -1.17 -13.68
N GLU A 14 0.17 -2.18 -14.53
CA GLU A 14 0.22 -3.59 -14.18
C GLU A 14 1.65 -4.11 -14.31
N LEU A 15 2.10 -4.94 -13.37
CA LEU A 15 3.42 -5.56 -13.41
C LEU A 15 3.50 -6.61 -14.53
N LEU A 16 4.62 -6.63 -15.25
CA LEU A 16 4.87 -7.59 -16.32
C LEU A 16 5.44 -8.89 -15.75
N LEU A 17 4.58 -9.89 -15.55
CA LEU A 17 4.97 -11.16 -14.89
C LEU A 17 5.98 -11.96 -15.70
N ASP A 18 5.89 -11.94 -17.03
CA ASP A 18 6.88 -12.60 -17.90
C ASP A 18 8.29 -11.99 -17.74
N GLU A 19 8.36 -10.69 -17.49
CA GLU A 19 9.63 -10.01 -17.21
C GLU A 19 10.07 -10.22 -15.76
N TYR A 20 9.13 -10.32 -14.82
CA TYR A 20 9.41 -10.64 -13.42
C TYR A 20 10.16 -11.97 -13.30
N GLU A 21 9.69 -13.03 -13.97
CA GLU A 21 10.32 -14.35 -13.95
C GLU A 21 11.78 -14.31 -14.45
N LYS A 22 12.08 -13.50 -15.46
CA LYS A 22 13.45 -13.33 -16.01
C LYS A 22 14.41 -12.59 -15.07
N LEU A 23 13.92 -11.95 -14.02
CA LEU A 23 14.77 -11.25 -13.05
C LEU A 23 15.49 -12.18 -12.07
N PHE A 24 15.01 -13.41 -11.91
CA PHE A 24 15.59 -14.38 -10.97
C PHE A 24 16.99 -14.86 -11.42
N SER A 25 17.82 -15.13 -10.44
CA SER A 25 19.14 -15.75 -10.59
C SER A 25 19.59 -16.33 -9.26
N ASP A 26 20.66 -17.11 -9.22
CA ASP A 26 21.26 -17.68 -7.99
C ASP A 26 21.62 -16.62 -6.94
N ARG A 27 21.71 -15.37 -7.36
CA ARG A 27 22.01 -14.22 -6.48
C ARG A 27 20.76 -13.51 -5.95
N THR A 28 19.57 -13.85 -6.42
CA THR A 28 18.32 -13.29 -5.93
C THR A 28 18.10 -13.72 -4.47
N LYS A 29 17.89 -12.78 -3.55
CA LYS A 29 17.80 -13.05 -2.12
C LYS A 29 16.42 -12.84 -1.54
N ILE A 30 15.67 -11.90 -2.09
CA ILE A 30 14.32 -11.58 -1.66
C ILE A 30 13.59 -10.84 -2.77
N VAL A 31 12.28 -11.06 -2.86
CA VAL A 31 11.36 -10.23 -3.61
C VAL A 31 10.61 -9.34 -2.62
N SER A 32 10.47 -8.06 -2.95
CA SER A 32 9.62 -7.15 -2.17
C SER A 32 8.67 -6.42 -3.13
N VAL A 33 7.37 -6.53 -2.86
CA VAL A 33 6.33 -5.95 -3.74
C VAL A 33 5.13 -5.48 -2.91
N THR A 34 4.48 -4.39 -3.35
CA THR A 34 3.21 -3.97 -2.76
C THR A 34 2.07 -4.85 -3.26
N GLN A 35 1.14 -5.22 -2.39
CA GLN A 35 -0.10 -5.89 -2.83
C GLN A 35 -1.00 -4.92 -3.57
N VAL A 36 -1.12 -3.67 -3.08
CA VAL A 36 -1.91 -2.60 -3.70
C VAL A 36 -1.05 -1.34 -3.83
N SER A 37 -1.00 -0.78 -5.03
CA SER A 37 -0.28 0.47 -5.27
C SER A 37 -0.98 1.66 -4.61
N ASN A 38 -0.25 2.41 -3.80
CA ASN A 38 -0.75 3.64 -3.15
C ASN A 38 -0.94 4.82 -4.11
N VAL A 39 -0.45 4.72 -5.34
CA VAL A 39 -0.59 5.76 -6.37
C VAL A 39 -1.58 5.34 -7.44
N LEU A 40 -1.38 4.18 -8.02
CA LEU A 40 -2.16 3.71 -9.16
C LEU A 40 -3.43 2.96 -8.75
N GLY A 41 -3.51 2.51 -7.51
CA GLY A 41 -4.58 1.63 -7.04
C GLY A 41 -4.51 0.21 -7.60
N THR A 42 -3.53 -0.10 -8.45
CA THR A 42 -3.35 -1.45 -9.02
C THR A 42 -3.25 -2.50 -7.92
N VAL A 43 -4.05 -3.55 -8.01
CA VAL A 43 -3.95 -4.75 -7.16
C VAL A 43 -3.05 -5.74 -7.88
N ASN A 44 -1.89 -6.00 -7.32
CA ASN A 44 -0.92 -6.92 -7.90
C ASN A 44 -1.29 -8.38 -7.62
N PRO A 45 -1.03 -9.32 -8.54
CA PRO A 45 -1.32 -10.75 -8.38
C PRO A 45 -0.28 -11.43 -7.48
N VAL A 46 -0.21 -11.03 -6.20
CA VAL A 46 0.85 -11.42 -5.28
C VAL A 46 0.93 -12.92 -5.04
N LYS A 47 -0.18 -13.67 -5.09
CA LYS A 47 -0.17 -15.13 -4.94
C LYS A 47 0.63 -15.82 -6.07
N GLU A 48 0.41 -15.38 -7.30
CA GLU A 48 1.16 -15.88 -8.47
C GLU A 48 2.64 -15.49 -8.38
N MET A 49 2.91 -14.25 -7.96
CA MET A 49 4.28 -13.76 -7.78
C MET A 49 5.02 -14.53 -6.68
N ILE A 50 4.34 -14.84 -5.57
CA ILE A 50 4.89 -15.67 -4.47
C ILE A 50 5.20 -17.08 -4.97
N ALA A 51 4.26 -17.72 -5.66
CA ALA A 51 4.46 -19.06 -6.21
C ALA A 51 5.68 -19.11 -7.15
N THR A 52 5.83 -18.11 -8.03
CA THR A 52 6.99 -17.98 -8.91
C THR A 52 8.29 -17.82 -8.12
N ALA A 53 8.32 -16.94 -7.12
CA ALA A 53 9.51 -16.72 -6.28
C ALA A 53 9.89 -17.99 -5.50
N HIS A 54 8.92 -18.68 -4.92
CA HIS A 54 9.14 -19.94 -4.19
C HIS A 54 9.66 -21.06 -5.10
N ALA A 55 9.23 -21.13 -6.35
CA ALA A 55 9.80 -22.07 -7.33
C ALA A 55 11.30 -21.82 -7.57
N HIS A 56 11.78 -20.61 -7.35
CA HIS A 56 13.19 -20.22 -7.39
C HIS A 56 13.88 -20.26 -6.01
N GLY A 57 13.21 -20.71 -4.95
CA GLY A 57 13.73 -20.74 -3.57
C GLY A 57 13.95 -19.35 -2.96
N VAL A 58 13.20 -18.35 -3.39
CA VAL A 58 13.35 -16.95 -2.99
C VAL A 58 12.17 -16.52 -2.12
N PRO A 59 12.41 -16.00 -0.89
CA PRO A 59 11.36 -15.50 -0.02
C PRO A 59 10.77 -14.19 -0.54
N VAL A 60 9.50 -13.93 -0.15
CA VAL A 60 8.74 -12.75 -0.59
C VAL A 60 8.24 -11.94 0.61
N LEU A 61 8.51 -10.63 0.57
CA LEU A 61 7.92 -9.64 1.45
C LEU A 61 6.83 -8.87 0.71
N ILE A 62 5.64 -8.87 1.28
CA ILE A 62 4.49 -8.11 0.76
C ILE A 62 4.28 -6.86 1.61
N ASP A 63 4.28 -5.70 0.96
CA ASP A 63 3.75 -4.47 1.56
C ASP A 63 2.23 -4.47 1.42
N GLY A 64 1.56 -4.73 2.54
CA GLY A 64 0.10 -4.77 2.66
C GLY A 64 -0.52 -3.47 3.15
N ALA A 65 0.25 -2.38 3.23
CA ALA A 65 -0.22 -1.13 3.81
C ALA A 65 -1.46 -0.53 3.13
N GLN A 66 -1.67 -0.84 1.85
CA GLN A 66 -2.84 -0.41 1.08
C GLN A 66 -3.82 -1.56 0.81
N SER A 67 -3.54 -2.78 1.22
CA SER A 67 -4.49 -3.90 1.06
C SER A 67 -5.34 -4.12 2.30
N VAL A 68 -4.74 -4.10 3.49
CA VAL A 68 -5.46 -4.41 4.74
C VAL A 68 -6.68 -3.54 5.03
N PRO A 69 -6.76 -2.24 4.65
CA PRO A 69 -7.97 -1.46 4.86
C PRO A 69 -9.08 -1.73 3.83
N HIS A 70 -8.75 -2.33 2.67
CA HIS A 70 -9.63 -2.37 1.50
C HIS A 70 -10.04 -3.77 1.06
N MET A 71 -9.34 -4.81 1.50
CA MET A 71 -9.60 -6.19 1.08
C MET A 71 -9.23 -7.20 2.16
N LYS A 72 -9.87 -8.37 2.09
CA LYS A 72 -9.52 -9.49 2.97
C LYS A 72 -8.09 -9.95 2.67
N VAL A 73 -7.30 -10.10 3.72
CA VAL A 73 -5.95 -10.65 3.67
C VAL A 73 -5.91 -11.91 4.52
N ASP A 74 -5.42 -13.00 3.93
CA ASP A 74 -5.25 -14.30 4.58
C ASP A 74 -3.82 -14.77 4.36
N MET A 75 -3.03 -14.84 5.43
CA MET A 75 -1.61 -15.18 5.36
C MET A 75 -1.36 -16.63 4.97
N GLN A 76 -2.24 -17.55 5.37
CA GLN A 76 -2.12 -18.96 5.02
C GLN A 76 -2.43 -19.19 3.52
N ASP A 77 -3.48 -18.53 3.02
CA ASP A 77 -3.88 -18.60 1.62
C ASP A 77 -2.90 -17.87 0.69
N MET A 78 -2.30 -16.78 1.16
CA MET A 78 -1.32 -15.98 0.41
C MET A 78 0.05 -16.66 0.36
N ASP A 79 0.46 -17.34 1.41
CA ASP A 79 1.75 -18.00 1.60
C ASP A 79 2.97 -17.04 1.54
N ALA A 80 2.79 -15.76 1.88
CA ALA A 80 3.88 -14.79 1.95
C ALA A 80 4.85 -15.14 3.09
N ASP A 81 6.16 -14.94 2.86
CA ASP A 81 7.17 -15.16 3.91
C ASP A 81 7.18 -14.01 4.90
N PHE A 82 6.94 -12.79 4.43
CA PHE A 82 6.80 -11.59 5.24
C PHE A 82 5.64 -10.75 4.72
N PHE A 83 4.94 -10.08 5.67
CA PHE A 83 3.88 -9.13 5.33
C PHE A 83 3.90 -7.97 6.32
N ALA A 84 3.84 -6.73 5.81
CA ALA A 84 3.93 -5.55 6.65
C ALA A 84 2.77 -4.58 6.37
N PHE A 85 2.25 -3.95 7.45
CA PHE A 85 1.28 -2.88 7.32
C PHE A 85 1.34 -1.89 8.48
N SER A 86 0.67 -0.74 8.36
CA SER A 86 0.61 0.32 9.36
C SER A 86 -0.80 0.51 9.88
N ALA A 87 -0.95 0.61 11.19
CA ALA A 87 -2.24 0.75 11.86
C ALA A 87 -3.04 1.99 11.42
N HIS A 88 -2.38 3.14 11.21
CA HIS A 88 -3.04 4.39 10.82
C HIS A 88 -3.73 4.34 9.45
N LYS A 89 -3.44 3.33 8.63
CA LYS A 89 -4.12 3.14 7.34
C LYS A 89 -5.38 2.28 7.43
N ILE A 90 -5.53 1.52 8.52
CA ILE A 90 -6.72 0.70 8.82
C ILE A 90 -7.49 1.26 10.02
N TYR A 91 -7.66 2.58 10.07
CA TYR A 91 -8.40 3.31 11.11
C TYR A 91 -7.80 3.24 12.51
N GLY A 92 -6.62 2.64 12.66
CA GLY A 92 -5.89 2.57 13.92
C GLY A 92 -5.03 3.81 14.19
N PRO A 93 -4.35 3.86 15.34
CA PRO A 93 -3.49 4.98 15.73
C PRO A 93 -2.21 5.05 14.89
N THR A 94 -1.57 6.22 14.89
CA THR A 94 -0.23 6.42 14.38
C THR A 94 0.81 5.76 15.30
N GLY A 95 2.02 5.48 14.78
CA GLY A 95 3.13 4.93 15.57
C GLY A 95 3.13 3.41 15.70
N VAL A 96 2.08 2.71 15.28
CA VAL A 96 1.97 1.25 15.31
C VAL A 96 2.05 0.68 13.91
N GLY A 97 2.83 -0.38 13.77
CA GLY A 97 2.91 -1.20 12.57
C GLY A 97 3.00 -2.68 12.94
N VAL A 98 2.70 -3.53 12.00
CA VAL A 98 2.74 -4.99 12.14
C VAL A 98 3.64 -5.57 11.07
N LEU A 99 4.55 -6.44 11.48
CA LEU A 99 5.29 -7.34 10.61
C LEU A 99 4.89 -8.79 10.95
N TYR A 100 4.29 -9.46 9.98
CA TYR A 100 4.16 -10.90 9.97
C TYR A 100 5.41 -11.51 9.33
N GLY A 101 5.86 -12.64 9.84
CA GLY A 101 6.89 -13.45 9.21
C GLY A 101 6.66 -14.93 9.50
N LYS A 102 6.97 -15.82 8.54
CA LYS A 102 7.02 -17.25 8.79
C LYS A 102 8.06 -17.54 9.87
N GLU A 103 7.74 -18.42 10.82
CA GLU A 103 8.57 -18.76 11.97
C GLU A 103 10.01 -19.13 11.57
N GLU A 104 10.16 -19.95 10.54
CA GLU A 104 11.48 -20.38 10.04
C GLU A 104 12.39 -19.21 9.61
N TRP A 105 11.82 -18.15 9.08
CA TRP A 105 12.57 -16.94 8.72
C TRP A 105 12.87 -16.08 9.93
N LEU A 106 11.90 -15.90 10.83
CA LEU A 106 12.08 -15.12 12.04
C LEU A 106 13.12 -15.74 12.95
N ASP A 107 13.18 -17.08 13.06
CA ASP A 107 14.21 -17.79 13.83
C ASP A 107 15.62 -17.57 13.28
N ARG A 108 15.76 -17.52 11.97
CA ARG A 108 17.05 -17.34 11.29
C ARG A 108 17.56 -15.90 11.30
N LEU A 109 16.66 -14.92 11.31
CA LEU A 109 17.03 -13.50 11.31
C LEU A 109 17.59 -13.07 12.67
N PRO A 110 18.61 -12.20 12.70
CA PRO A 110 19.03 -11.55 13.94
C PRO A 110 17.95 -10.56 14.40
N PRO A 111 17.87 -10.23 15.69
CA PRO A 111 17.02 -9.15 16.16
C PRO A 111 17.40 -7.82 15.49
N TYR A 112 16.41 -6.99 15.20
CA TYR A 112 16.61 -5.70 14.54
C TYR A 112 17.08 -4.61 15.54
N GLN A 113 16.53 -4.61 16.76
CA GLN A 113 16.85 -3.67 17.83
C GLN A 113 17.26 -4.42 19.09
N GLY A 114 18.02 -3.79 19.95
CA GLY A 114 18.36 -4.30 21.28
C GLY A 114 17.65 -3.49 22.35
N GLY A 115 17.23 -4.16 23.45
CA GLY A 115 16.55 -3.53 24.59
C GLY A 115 16.09 -4.55 25.62
N GLY A 116 15.33 -4.09 26.59
CA GLY A 116 14.63 -4.98 27.54
C GLY A 116 13.66 -5.91 26.81
N GLU A 117 13.19 -6.93 27.48
CA GLU A 117 12.23 -7.95 27.04
C GLU A 117 12.74 -8.88 25.93
N MET A 118 13.48 -8.38 24.92
CA MET A 118 14.00 -9.15 23.79
C MET A 118 15.28 -9.93 24.10
N ILE A 119 15.94 -9.68 25.22
CA ILE A 119 17.15 -10.37 25.68
C ILE A 119 16.80 -11.49 26.65
N GLN A 120 17.52 -12.61 26.57
CA GLN A 120 17.45 -13.70 27.54
C GLN A 120 18.58 -13.58 28.58
N HIS A 121 19.81 -13.35 28.11
CA HIS A 121 20.99 -13.17 28.94
C HIS A 121 21.96 -12.18 28.31
N VAL A 122 22.60 -11.34 29.14
CA VAL A 122 23.62 -10.38 28.70
C VAL A 122 24.81 -10.46 29.62
N SER A 123 26.00 -10.63 29.02
CA SER A 123 27.30 -10.45 29.70
C SER A 123 28.21 -9.63 28.76
N PHE A 124 29.42 -9.31 29.24
CA PHE A 124 30.41 -8.65 28.38
C PHE A 124 30.89 -9.55 27.24
N GLU A 125 30.84 -10.88 27.43
CA GLU A 125 31.31 -11.86 26.44
C GLU A 125 30.23 -12.32 25.48
N LYS A 126 28.95 -12.33 25.92
CA LYS A 126 27.87 -12.92 25.13
C LYS A 126 26.51 -12.34 25.48
N THR A 127 25.72 -12.11 24.43
CA THR A 127 24.28 -11.82 24.51
C THR A 127 23.49 -12.96 23.89
N THR A 128 22.43 -13.41 24.55
CA THR A 128 21.41 -14.32 23.99
C THR A 128 20.04 -13.63 23.97
N PHE A 129 19.20 -14.03 23.06
CA PHE A 129 17.91 -13.38 22.80
C PHE A 129 16.76 -14.30 23.21
N ASN A 130 15.62 -13.70 23.51
CA ASN A 130 14.41 -14.41 23.81
C ASN A 130 13.83 -15.11 22.58
N GLU A 131 12.88 -16.00 22.83
CA GLU A 131 12.12 -16.69 21.81
C GLU A 131 11.16 -15.73 21.09
N LEU A 132 10.62 -16.15 19.95
CA LEU A 132 9.57 -15.43 19.23
C LEU A 132 8.29 -15.35 20.08
N PRO A 133 7.53 -14.26 20.03
CA PRO A 133 7.78 -13.04 19.25
C PRO A 133 8.72 -12.03 19.90
N PHE A 134 9.08 -12.22 21.17
CA PHE A 134 9.82 -11.27 22.02
C PHE A 134 11.19 -10.89 21.44
N LYS A 135 11.81 -11.78 20.67
CA LYS A 135 13.08 -11.53 19.97
C LYS A 135 13.09 -10.23 19.15
N PHE A 136 11.93 -9.80 18.66
CA PHE A 136 11.76 -8.59 17.83
C PHE A 136 11.03 -7.46 18.56
N GLU A 137 10.71 -7.63 19.84
CA GLU A 137 9.95 -6.68 20.67
C GLU A 137 10.88 -6.01 21.69
N ALA A 138 11.67 -5.02 21.24
CA ALA A 138 12.69 -4.37 22.08
C ALA A 138 12.12 -3.24 22.93
N GLY A 139 12.21 -3.37 24.24
CA GLY A 139 11.74 -2.39 25.23
C GLY A 139 10.24 -2.45 25.49
N THR A 140 9.74 -1.53 26.32
CA THR A 140 8.30 -1.45 26.62
C THR A 140 7.50 -1.18 25.35
N PRO A 141 6.56 -2.06 24.96
CA PRO A 141 5.79 -1.88 23.73
C PRO A 141 4.79 -0.72 23.83
N ASP A 142 4.37 -0.18 22.70
CA ASP A 142 3.25 0.77 22.63
C ASP A 142 1.90 0.04 22.86
N TYR A 143 1.62 -0.30 24.12
CA TYR A 143 0.38 -0.98 24.52
C TYR A 143 -0.87 -0.13 24.33
N ILE A 144 -0.76 1.20 24.33
CA ILE A 144 -1.89 2.10 24.06
C ILE A 144 -2.25 2.03 22.57
N GLY A 145 -1.27 2.20 21.71
CA GLY A 145 -1.47 2.14 20.27
C GLY A 145 -1.91 0.76 19.79
N THR A 146 -1.34 -0.32 20.32
CA THR A 146 -1.75 -1.70 19.97
C THR A 146 -3.17 -2.01 20.41
N THR A 147 -3.62 -1.52 21.59
CA THR A 147 -5.01 -1.63 22.03
C THR A 147 -5.95 -0.86 21.07
N GLY A 148 -5.53 0.34 20.62
CA GLY A 148 -6.26 1.11 19.62
C GLY A 148 -6.36 0.39 18.28
N LEU A 149 -5.28 -0.26 17.82
CA LEU A 149 -5.30 -1.08 16.61
C LEU A 149 -6.28 -2.26 16.75
N ALA A 150 -6.31 -2.95 17.89
CA ALA A 150 -7.26 -4.04 18.13
C ALA A 150 -8.71 -3.57 17.93
N LYS A 151 -9.04 -2.38 18.44
CA LYS A 151 -10.38 -1.78 18.24
C LYS A 151 -10.67 -1.40 16.79
N ALA A 152 -9.68 -0.93 16.06
CA ALA A 152 -9.82 -0.65 14.63
C ALA A 152 -10.08 -1.95 13.83
N LEU A 153 -9.38 -3.04 14.17
CA LEU A 153 -9.61 -4.35 13.56
C LEU A 153 -11.00 -4.90 13.88
N ASP A 154 -11.48 -4.77 15.13
CA ASP A 154 -12.86 -5.12 15.51
C ASP A 154 -13.88 -4.34 14.64
N TYR A 155 -13.63 -3.04 14.42
CA TYR A 155 -14.51 -2.18 13.64
C TYR A 155 -14.61 -2.65 12.18
N VAL A 156 -13.49 -2.81 11.48
CA VAL A 156 -13.51 -3.22 10.06
C VAL A 156 -14.03 -4.65 9.89
N THR A 157 -13.71 -5.55 10.82
CA THR A 157 -14.24 -6.92 10.84
C THR A 157 -15.74 -6.91 11.04
N GLY A 158 -16.25 -6.04 11.91
CA GLY A 158 -17.69 -5.87 12.16
C GLY A 158 -18.46 -5.34 10.96
N LEU A 159 -17.85 -4.50 10.11
CA LEU A 159 -18.41 -4.09 8.82
C LEU A 159 -18.41 -5.23 7.79
N GLY A 160 -17.44 -6.12 7.89
CA GLY A 160 -17.20 -7.21 6.95
C GLY A 160 -16.30 -6.77 5.77
N MET A 161 -15.13 -7.38 5.64
CA MET A 161 -14.15 -7.00 4.61
C MET A 161 -14.69 -7.17 3.19
N ASP A 162 -15.53 -8.17 2.93
CA ASP A 162 -16.14 -8.37 1.62
C ASP A 162 -17.13 -7.25 1.28
N ASN A 163 -17.87 -6.73 2.28
CA ASN A 163 -18.76 -5.58 2.10
C ASN A 163 -17.97 -4.32 1.79
N ILE A 164 -16.86 -4.10 2.53
CA ILE A 164 -15.94 -2.98 2.30
C ILE A 164 -15.41 -3.02 0.87
N THR A 165 -14.86 -4.16 0.45
CA THR A 165 -14.31 -4.34 -0.89
C THR A 165 -15.35 -4.09 -1.98
N ALA A 166 -16.56 -4.62 -1.82
CA ALA A 166 -17.64 -4.46 -2.80
C ALA A 166 -18.10 -3.00 -2.91
N TYR A 167 -18.31 -2.34 -1.78
CA TYR A 167 -18.74 -0.95 -1.75
C TYR A 167 -17.69 0.01 -2.32
N GLU A 168 -16.44 -0.15 -1.91
CA GLU A 168 -15.34 0.69 -2.43
C GLU A 168 -15.09 0.45 -3.93
N HIS A 169 -15.30 -0.77 -4.41
CA HIS A 169 -15.26 -1.06 -5.85
C HIS A 169 -16.37 -0.33 -6.60
N GLU A 170 -17.59 -0.27 -6.05
CA GLU A 170 -18.70 0.49 -6.62
C GLU A 170 -18.37 1.98 -6.68
N LEU A 171 -17.87 2.57 -5.59
CA LEU A 171 -17.45 3.97 -5.54
C LEU A 171 -16.34 4.27 -6.55
N THR A 172 -15.32 3.40 -6.62
CA THR A 172 -14.18 3.59 -7.54
C THR A 172 -14.63 3.52 -9.00
N THR A 173 -15.51 2.56 -9.33
CA THR A 173 -16.06 2.42 -10.68
C THR A 173 -16.85 3.67 -11.06
N TYR A 174 -17.71 4.14 -10.17
CA TYR A 174 -18.48 5.37 -10.36
C TYR A 174 -17.56 6.58 -10.55
N ALA A 175 -16.57 6.76 -9.68
CA ALA A 175 -15.63 7.86 -9.75
C ALA A 175 -14.80 7.84 -11.04
N MET A 176 -14.33 6.67 -11.48
CA MET A 176 -13.60 6.50 -12.74
C MET A 176 -14.46 6.92 -13.95
N GLN A 177 -15.74 6.52 -13.95
CA GLN A 177 -16.66 6.88 -15.00
C GLN A 177 -16.89 8.41 -15.05
N ARG A 178 -17.20 9.01 -13.90
CA ARG A 178 -17.49 10.44 -13.77
C ARG A 178 -16.27 11.31 -14.08
N LEU A 179 -15.09 10.94 -13.59
CA LEU A 179 -13.86 11.68 -13.89
C LEU A 179 -13.50 11.64 -15.38
N LYS A 180 -13.74 10.53 -16.07
CA LYS A 180 -13.48 10.41 -17.53
C LYS A 180 -14.34 11.32 -18.40
N GLU A 181 -15.42 11.89 -17.86
CA GLU A 181 -16.26 12.89 -18.55
C GLU A 181 -15.59 14.28 -18.60
N ILE A 182 -14.57 14.53 -17.76
CA ILE A 182 -13.86 15.80 -17.69
C ILE A 182 -12.92 15.93 -18.90
N PRO A 183 -13.01 17.03 -19.70
CA PRO A 183 -12.10 17.25 -20.81
C PRO A 183 -10.63 17.27 -20.36
N ASP A 184 -9.75 16.73 -21.20
CA ASP A 184 -8.30 16.70 -21.03
C ASP A 184 -7.81 16.03 -19.72
N ILE A 185 -8.68 15.25 -19.06
CA ILE A 185 -8.24 14.45 -17.90
C ILE A 185 -7.36 13.29 -18.37
N ARG A 186 -6.29 13.07 -17.66
CA ARG A 186 -5.41 11.92 -17.80
C ARG A 186 -5.37 11.14 -16.49
N ILE A 187 -5.95 9.94 -16.49
CA ILE A 187 -5.96 9.04 -15.34
C ILE A 187 -4.74 8.12 -15.42
N PHE A 188 -4.11 7.88 -14.27
CA PHE A 188 -2.96 6.98 -14.12
C PHE A 188 -3.40 5.73 -13.34
N GLY A 189 -3.00 4.56 -13.84
CA GLY A 189 -3.38 3.28 -13.25
C GLY A 189 -4.80 2.86 -13.65
N GLU A 190 -4.93 2.36 -14.86
CA GLU A 190 -6.16 1.77 -15.41
C GLU A 190 -6.06 0.24 -15.46
N ALA A 191 -5.47 -0.37 -14.43
CA ALA A 191 -5.37 -1.81 -14.27
C ALA A 191 -6.76 -2.45 -14.16
N THR A 192 -6.88 -3.69 -14.62
CA THR A 192 -8.12 -4.48 -14.55
C THR A 192 -8.58 -4.68 -13.09
N HIS A 193 -7.63 -4.91 -12.18
CA HIS A 193 -7.90 -5.01 -10.75
C HIS A 193 -7.39 -3.76 -10.05
N LYS A 194 -8.33 -2.97 -9.53
CA LYS A 194 -8.06 -1.66 -8.96
C LYS A 194 -8.76 -1.47 -7.62
N SER A 195 -8.03 -0.97 -6.64
CA SER A 195 -8.53 -0.52 -5.36
C SER A 195 -8.99 0.94 -5.42
N SER A 196 -9.52 1.45 -4.32
CA SER A 196 -10.22 2.73 -4.15
C SER A 196 -9.34 3.99 -4.22
N VAL A 197 -8.34 3.99 -5.11
CA VAL A 197 -7.40 5.09 -5.35
C VAL A 197 -7.41 5.47 -6.83
N ILE A 198 -7.58 6.77 -7.12
CA ILE A 198 -7.52 7.33 -8.48
C ILE A 198 -6.52 8.48 -8.50
N SER A 199 -5.48 8.35 -9.33
CA SER A 199 -4.52 9.41 -9.60
C SER A 199 -4.76 9.99 -10.99
N PHE A 200 -4.77 11.32 -11.09
CA PHE A 200 -5.06 12.00 -12.35
C PHE A 200 -4.34 13.35 -12.48
N LEU A 201 -4.32 13.87 -13.70
CA LEU A 201 -3.97 15.25 -14.07
C LEU A 201 -5.01 15.78 -15.06
N VAL A 202 -5.15 17.09 -15.18
CA VAL A 202 -6.07 17.73 -16.13
C VAL A 202 -5.29 18.76 -16.93
N GLY A 203 -5.23 18.56 -18.26
CA GLY A 203 -4.49 19.43 -19.16
C GLY A 203 -3.07 19.70 -18.69
N ASN A 204 -2.69 20.96 -18.67
CA ASN A 204 -1.39 21.44 -18.17
C ASN A 204 -1.45 22.02 -16.75
N ILE A 205 -2.53 21.80 -16.01
CA ILE A 205 -2.70 22.34 -14.66
C ILE A 205 -1.75 21.58 -13.72
N HIS A 206 -0.91 22.32 -13.02
CA HIS A 206 -0.01 21.72 -12.05
C HIS A 206 -0.80 21.08 -10.91
N HIS A 207 -0.42 19.86 -10.51
CA HIS A 207 -1.15 19.10 -9.48
C HIS A 207 -1.32 19.86 -8.16
N PHE A 208 -0.33 20.68 -7.79
CA PHE A 208 -0.39 21.48 -6.56
C PHE A 208 -1.45 22.59 -6.66
N ASP A 209 -1.55 23.26 -7.81
CA ASP A 209 -2.54 24.32 -8.03
C ASP A 209 -3.96 23.74 -8.01
N MET A 210 -4.17 22.61 -8.71
CA MET A 210 -5.43 21.87 -8.64
C MET A 210 -5.79 21.54 -7.19
N GLY A 211 -4.86 20.99 -6.40
CA GLY A 211 -5.10 20.65 -5.00
C GLY A 211 -5.42 21.86 -4.12
N THR A 212 -4.69 22.94 -4.28
CA THR A 212 -4.90 24.17 -3.52
C THR A 212 -6.28 24.79 -3.78
N LEU A 213 -6.75 24.75 -5.03
CA LEU A 213 -8.05 25.29 -5.39
C LEU A 213 -9.19 24.36 -4.95
N LEU A 214 -9.02 23.05 -5.04
CA LEU A 214 -9.98 22.08 -4.52
C LEU A 214 -10.13 22.18 -2.99
N ASP A 215 -9.03 22.38 -2.26
CA ASP A 215 -9.03 22.59 -0.81
C ASP A 215 -9.89 23.80 -0.41
N ARG A 216 -9.80 24.92 -1.17
CA ARG A 216 -10.66 26.10 -0.97
C ARG A 216 -12.14 25.83 -1.24
N LEU A 217 -12.46 24.77 -1.97
CA LEU A 217 -13.83 24.30 -2.19
C LEU A 217 -14.28 23.28 -1.14
N GLY A 218 -13.43 22.96 -0.14
CA GLY A 218 -13.70 21.96 0.89
C GLY A 218 -13.51 20.52 0.43
N ILE A 219 -12.79 20.32 -0.68
CA ILE A 219 -12.56 18.99 -1.24
C ILE A 219 -11.14 18.53 -0.91
N ALA A 220 -11.04 17.53 -0.03
CA ALA A 220 -9.77 16.97 0.43
C ALA A 220 -9.22 15.95 -0.56
N ILE A 221 -8.10 16.29 -1.20
CA ILE A 221 -7.32 15.41 -2.06
C ILE A 221 -5.84 15.48 -1.69
N ARG A 222 -5.06 14.51 -2.14
CA ARG A 222 -3.60 14.56 -1.99
C ARG A 222 -2.92 14.88 -3.31
N THR A 223 -1.86 15.72 -3.27
CA THR A 223 -1.05 16.06 -4.45
C THR A 223 0.41 15.70 -4.26
N GLY A 224 1.15 15.54 -5.36
CA GLY A 224 2.58 15.31 -5.40
C GLY A 224 2.96 13.89 -5.82
N HIS A 225 4.15 13.45 -5.41
CA HIS A 225 4.72 12.16 -5.82
C HIS A 225 4.28 10.95 -4.98
N HIS A 226 3.47 11.15 -3.92
CA HIS A 226 2.87 10.09 -3.08
C HIS A 226 3.88 9.10 -2.50
N CYS A 227 5.10 9.54 -2.16
CA CYS A 227 6.22 8.70 -1.72
C CYS A 227 6.68 7.67 -2.77
N ALA A 228 6.45 7.95 -4.07
CA ALA A 228 6.75 7.06 -5.19
C ALA A 228 7.43 7.81 -6.35
N GLN A 229 8.49 8.58 -6.06
CA GLN A 229 9.24 9.34 -7.05
C GLN A 229 9.73 8.50 -8.24
N PRO A 230 10.23 7.26 -8.08
CA PRO A 230 10.62 6.43 -9.23
C PRO A 230 9.45 6.14 -10.17
N LEU A 231 8.23 6.01 -9.65
CA LEU A 231 7.03 5.85 -10.46
C LEU A 231 6.71 7.14 -11.23
N MET A 232 6.81 8.31 -10.59
CA MET A 232 6.63 9.60 -11.28
C MET A 232 7.63 9.76 -12.43
N GLN A 233 8.89 9.41 -12.19
CA GLN A 233 9.92 9.40 -13.23
C GLN A 233 9.57 8.45 -14.39
N ARG A 234 9.07 7.24 -14.11
CA ARG A 234 8.64 6.27 -15.14
C ARG A 234 7.47 6.82 -15.96
N LEU A 235 6.56 7.59 -15.33
CA LEU A 235 5.40 8.20 -16.00
C LEU A 235 5.74 9.52 -16.71
N GLY A 236 6.94 10.07 -16.51
CA GLY A 236 7.37 11.33 -17.10
C GLY A 236 6.64 12.56 -16.54
N ILE A 237 6.28 12.53 -15.24
CA ILE A 237 5.53 13.59 -14.55
C ILE A 237 6.17 13.92 -13.19
N GLU A 238 5.86 15.10 -12.66
CA GLU A 238 6.36 15.53 -11.33
C GLU A 238 5.52 14.98 -10.19
N GLY A 239 4.23 14.79 -10.41
CA GLY A 239 3.27 14.31 -9.41
C GLY A 239 1.87 14.22 -9.99
N THR A 240 0.93 13.77 -9.17
CA THR A 240 -0.49 13.67 -9.53
C THR A 240 -1.38 14.28 -8.46
N VAL A 241 -2.62 14.53 -8.83
CA VAL A 241 -3.77 14.68 -7.91
C VAL A 241 -4.27 13.28 -7.61
N ARG A 242 -4.47 12.93 -6.33
CA ARG A 242 -4.96 11.61 -5.93
C ARG A 242 -6.20 11.71 -5.06
N ALA A 243 -7.30 11.16 -5.55
CA ALA A 243 -8.49 10.87 -4.75
C ALA A 243 -8.41 9.47 -4.16
N SER A 244 -8.83 9.29 -2.92
CA SER A 244 -8.91 8.00 -2.25
C SER A 244 -10.28 7.88 -1.60
N PHE A 245 -10.94 6.75 -1.78
CA PHE A 245 -12.27 6.48 -1.25
C PHE A 245 -12.20 5.38 -0.20
N ALA A 246 -13.08 5.45 0.78
CA ALA A 246 -13.20 4.47 1.85
C ALA A 246 -14.69 4.22 2.16
N VAL A 247 -14.95 3.30 3.06
CA VAL A 247 -16.30 2.85 3.45
C VAL A 247 -17.27 3.96 3.87
N TYR A 248 -16.77 5.13 4.23
CA TYR A 248 -17.57 6.28 4.68
C TYR A 248 -17.82 7.32 3.60
N ASN A 249 -17.24 7.17 2.41
CA ASN A 249 -17.48 8.09 1.30
C ASN A 249 -18.78 7.74 0.56
N THR A 250 -19.34 8.73 -0.16
CA THR A 250 -20.60 8.60 -0.90
C THR A 250 -20.45 8.99 -2.36
N LYS A 251 -21.45 8.66 -3.18
CA LYS A 251 -21.48 9.09 -4.60
C LYS A 251 -21.64 10.61 -4.73
N GLU A 252 -22.37 11.24 -3.81
CA GLU A 252 -22.54 12.69 -3.77
C GLU A 252 -21.21 13.41 -3.53
N GLU A 253 -20.31 12.84 -2.71
CA GLU A 253 -18.96 13.37 -2.52
C GLU A 253 -18.11 13.21 -3.78
N ILE A 254 -18.29 12.13 -4.53
CA ILE A 254 -17.66 11.94 -5.84
C ILE A 254 -18.16 12.97 -6.84
N ASP A 255 -19.47 13.23 -6.88
CA ASP A 255 -20.04 14.27 -7.74
C ASP A 255 -19.52 15.66 -7.37
N ALA A 256 -19.38 15.96 -6.08
CA ALA A 256 -18.76 17.19 -5.60
C ALA A 256 -17.29 17.31 -6.05
N LEU A 257 -16.51 16.21 -5.97
CA LEU A 257 -15.13 16.17 -6.49
C LEU A 257 -15.10 16.48 -7.99
N VAL A 258 -15.94 15.82 -8.81
CA VAL A 258 -16.00 16.01 -10.25
C VAL A 258 -16.35 17.47 -10.59
N ALA A 259 -17.40 18.01 -9.98
CA ALA A 259 -17.80 19.39 -10.16
C ALA A 259 -16.71 20.40 -9.75
N GLY A 260 -15.99 20.08 -8.65
CA GLY A 260 -14.83 20.87 -8.19
C GLY A 260 -13.69 20.87 -9.22
N VAL A 261 -13.33 19.70 -9.75
CA VAL A 261 -12.28 19.56 -10.78
C VAL A 261 -12.67 20.31 -12.05
N GLU A 262 -13.91 20.16 -12.54
CA GLU A 262 -14.40 20.91 -13.70
C GLU A 262 -14.37 22.42 -13.48
N ARG A 263 -14.77 22.88 -12.29
CA ARG A 263 -14.74 24.30 -11.94
C ARG A 263 -13.30 24.84 -11.95
N VAL A 264 -12.37 24.13 -11.37
CA VAL A 264 -10.97 24.53 -11.34
C VAL A 264 -10.37 24.50 -12.73
N SER A 265 -10.68 23.49 -13.55
CA SER A 265 -10.18 23.37 -14.93
C SER A 265 -10.58 24.56 -15.82
N LYS A 266 -11.72 25.19 -15.57
CA LYS A 266 -12.19 26.39 -16.29
C LYS A 266 -11.47 27.68 -15.89
N MET A 267 -10.59 27.64 -14.89
CA MET A 267 -9.81 28.82 -14.43
C MET A 267 -8.48 28.95 -15.15
N PHE A 268 -8.07 27.89 -15.86
CA PHE A 268 -6.82 27.80 -16.62
C PHE A 268 -7.11 27.68 -18.12
#